data_af8e5f9348f57a8909cf1575e25fa0e0
#
_entry.id   af8e5f9348f57a8909cf1575e25fa0e0
#
_cell.length_a   1.000
_cell.length_b   1.000
_cell.length_c   1.000
_cell.angle_alpha   90.00
_cell.angle_beta   90.00
_cell.angle_gamma   90.00
#
_symmetry.space_group_name_H-M   'P 1'
#
loop_
_entity.id
_entity.type
_entity.pdbx_description
1 polymer ?
#
loop_
_entity_poly.entity_id
_entity_poly.type
_entity_poly.pdbx_seq_one_letter_code
_entity_poly.pdbx_strand_id
1 'polypeptide(L)'
;RAMDDPLFAGPPPPTARRMVGRRPVVLAGLLGAATLAGCSTRSSEPGSTSTAGPATTAPAAADPAPTSNGPEPADTDSPSSGPLEGWTLEQKVGQLLMVGADTSGPQMVSIDAVSTHHVGNVFISGQTRAGAEPVRGFITTLTDLVGPDTTHDAPLLVATDQEGGQVQVLGGSGFSDIPSASEQAIMSTDDLTASARTWGQELADVGVTMNLAPVADLVDIPDPSSNAPIGRWGREYGQSATTSQDRAIAFARGMEAAGVIPTYKHFPGLGRVTANTDTADGVTDSITTRSGDPAVSVFAEAITGGARVIMVSSAIYSAIDSSAPATFSSVVVTDMLRGDLGFTGVVITDDVSAAVQVDAWAPAERAVQAVKAGCDIVLASADATMAADMAEALIAEAVSYTHLRAHETGRNLV
;
A
#
# COMPACT_ATOMS: atom_id res chain seq x y z
N ARG A 1 -20.97 25.66 2.36
CA ARG A 1 -20.79 24.90 3.62
C ARG A 1 -20.26 23.49 3.30
N ALA A 2 -19.13 23.39 2.60
CA ALA A 2 -18.45 22.13 2.30
C ALA A 2 -16.94 22.40 2.10
N MET A 3 -16.31 23.25 2.93
CA MET A 3 -14.90 23.67 2.82
C MET A 3 -14.09 23.43 4.09
N ASP A 4 -14.56 22.61 5.02
CA ASP A 4 -13.85 22.37 6.28
C ASP A 4 -13.40 20.89 6.46
N ASP A 5 -13.20 20.14 5.36
CA ASP A 5 -12.64 18.78 5.43
C ASP A 5 -11.18 18.79 4.99
N PRO A 6 -10.23 18.31 5.83
CA PRO A 6 -8.79 18.38 5.59
C PRO A 6 -8.28 17.60 4.37
N LEU A 7 -9.09 16.74 3.76
CA LEU A 7 -8.75 16.10 2.46
C LEU A 7 -8.52 17.12 1.33
N PHE A 8 -8.95 18.37 1.54
CA PHE A 8 -8.88 19.44 0.53
C PHE A 8 -8.21 20.73 1.05
N ALA A 9 -7.70 20.74 2.27
CA ALA A 9 -7.01 21.89 2.85
C ALA A 9 -5.50 21.76 2.61
N GLY A 10 -4.93 22.70 1.87
CA GLY A 10 -3.49 22.92 1.85
C GLY A 10 -2.96 23.19 3.27
N PRO A 11 -1.64 23.02 3.53
CA PRO A 11 -1.08 23.13 4.87
C PRO A 11 -1.41 24.47 5.52
N PRO A 12 -1.84 24.51 6.80
CA PRO A 12 -2.11 25.74 7.51
C PRO A 12 -0.81 26.51 7.74
N PRO A 13 -0.83 27.85 7.75
CA PRO A 13 0.35 28.66 8.04
C PRO A 13 0.85 28.37 9.47
N PRO A 14 2.16 28.44 9.74
CA PRO A 14 2.74 28.09 11.01
C PRO A 14 2.20 29.00 12.13
N THR A 15 1.45 28.43 13.05
CA THR A 15 0.94 29.12 14.24
C THR A 15 2.02 29.19 15.31
N ALA A 16 2.30 30.40 15.77
CA ALA A 16 3.22 30.69 16.88
C ALA A 16 2.84 29.87 18.13
N ARG A 17 3.80 29.06 18.63
CA ARG A 17 3.69 28.30 19.88
C ARG A 17 3.45 29.26 21.05
N ARG A 18 2.26 29.20 21.64
CA ARG A 18 2.00 29.80 22.96
C ARG A 18 2.39 28.75 24.02
N MET A 19 3.45 29.08 24.80
CA MET A 19 3.78 28.31 26.01
C MET A 19 2.63 28.39 27.01
N VAL A 20 2.05 27.26 27.38
CA VAL A 20 1.12 27.15 28.51
C VAL A 20 1.78 26.32 29.60
N GLY A 21 1.87 26.96 30.78
CA GLY A 21 2.55 26.47 31.97
C GLY A 21 1.88 25.20 32.56
N ARG A 22 2.74 24.34 33.07
CA ARG A 22 2.41 23.16 33.86
C ARG A 22 1.68 23.55 35.15
N ARG A 23 0.56 22.90 35.42
CA ARG A 23 -0.04 22.78 36.77
C ARG A 23 -0.06 21.32 37.19
N PRO A 24 0.28 21.02 38.48
CA PRO A 24 0.33 19.65 38.95
C PRO A 24 -1.07 19.14 39.32
N VAL A 25 -1.36 17.88 39.00
CA VAL A 25 -2.56 17.16 39.46
C VAL A 25 -2.17 16.28 40.63
N VAL A 26 -2.88 16.49 41.72
CA VAL A 26 -2.77 15.81 43.02
C VAL A 26 -3.40 14.42 42.90
N LEU A 27 -2.64 13.42 43.40
CA LEU A 27 -3.04 12.03 43.55
C LEU A 27 -3.96 11.90 44.80
N ALA A 28 -5.13 11.31 44.65
CA ALA A 28 -5.93 10.79 45.76
C ALA A 28 -6.28 9.34 45.48
N GLY A 29 -5.71 8.47 46.30
CA GLY A 29 -5.97 7.04 46.29
C GLY A 29 -7.26 6.68 47.04
N LEU A 30 -7.82 5.53 46.68
CA LEU A 30 -8.70 4.76 47.57
C LEU A 30 -8.50 3.26 47.31
N LEU A 31 -8.04 2.59 48.38
CA LEU A 31 -7.95 1.15 48.53
C LEU A 31 -9.36 0.50 48.64
N GLY A 32 -9.48 -0.68 48.09
CA GLY A 32 -10.58 -1.58 48.38
C GLY A 32 -10.23 -3.03 48.09
N ALA A 33 -9.89 -3.77 49.12
CA ALA A 33 -9.59 -5.19 49.11
C ALA A 33 -10.80 -6.07 49.47
N ALA A 34 -10.93 -7.25 48.84
CA ALA A 34 -11.59 -8.47 49.40
C ALA A 34 -11.33 -9.59 48.38
N THR A 35 -10.54 -10.55 48.58
CA THR A 35 -10.43 -11.77 49.40
C THR A 35 -11.40 -12.90 49.03
N LEU A 36 -10.76 -14.05 48.70
CA LEU A 36 -11.07 -15.47 49.03
C LEU A 36 -12.17 -16.16 48.22
N ALA A 37 -12.14 -17.37 47.78
CA ALA A 37 -11.49 -18.64 48.03
C ALA A 37 -12.06 -19.59 46.98
N GLY A 38 -11.46 -20.62 46.43
CA GLY A 38 -10.83 -21.78 46.96
C GLY A 38 -11.49 -23.04 46.44
N CYS A 39 -10.69 -24.12 46.32
CA CYS A 39 -11.01 -25.54 46.12
C CYS A 39 -11.04 -26.06 44.67
N SER A 40 -10.01 -26.66 44.14
CA SER A 40 -9.49 -28.03 44.20
C SER A 40 -10.51 -29.16 44.13
N THR A 41 -10.44 -29.99 43.10
CA THR A 41 -10.39 -31.44 43.26
C THR A 41 -9.77 -32.12 42.03
N ARG A 42 -8.98 -33.08 42.35
CA ARG A 42 -8.18 -34.08 41.67
C ARG A 42 -9.03 -35.23 41.12
N SER A 43 -8.35 -36.00 40.29
CA SER A 43 -8.43 -37.45 40.04
C SER A 43 -8.85 -37.78 38.61
N SER A 44 -8.32 -38.70 37.86
CA SER A 44 -7.27 -39.70 38.01
C SER A 44 -7.11 -40.36 36.65
N GLU A 45 -5.87 -40.71 36.30
CA GLU A 45 -5.57 -41.76 35.30
C GLU A 45 -5.97 -43.15 35.88
N PRO A 46 -6.03 -44.22 35.10
CA PRO A 46 -4.94 -44.96 34.49
C PRO A 46 -5.31 -45.60 33.13
N GLY A 47 -4.49 -46.16 32.27
CA GLY A 47 -3.24 -46.85 32.32
C GLY A 47 -3.17 -47.90 31.21
N SER A 48 -1.97 -48.11 30.65
CA SER A 48 -1.39 -49.33 30.07
C SER A 48 -2.02 -49.93 28.80
N THR A 49 -1.30 -50.44 27.81
CA THR A 49 -0.16 -51.37 27.78
C THR A 49 0.50 -51.38 26.40
N SER A 50 1.74 -51.30 26.32
CA SER A 50 2.83 -52.11 25.81
C SER A 50 2.48 -53.30 24.86
N THR A 51 3.15 -53.33 23.71
CA THR A 51 3.85 -54.55 23.24
C THR A 51 4.98 -54.20 22.27
N ALA A 52 6.10 -54.85 22.51
CA ALA A 52 7.40 -54.67 21.86
C ALA A 52 7.69 -55.70 20.77
N GLY A 53 8.49 -55.31 19.79
CA GLY A 53 9.58 -56.01 19.16
C GLY A 53 9.29 -57.03 18.06
N PRO A 54 10.28 -57.48 17.29
CA PRO A 54 11.73 -57.32 17.46
C PRO A 54 12.53 -56.86 16.24
N ALA A 55 13.78 -56.54 16.49
CA ALA A 55 14.88 -56.22 15.62
C ALA A 55 15.33 -57.38 14.72
N THR A 56 15.86 -57.10 13.54
CA THR A 56 16.80 -57.98 12.84
C THR A 56 17.91 -57.17 12.16
N THR A 57 19.07 -57.59 12.51
CA THR A 57 20.47 -57.30 12.23
C THR A 57 20.85 -56.95 10.79
N ALA A 58 21.89 -56.08 10.75
CA ALA A 58 22.79 -55.83 9.62
C ALA A 58 23.72 -57.03 9.32
N PRO A 59 24.38 -57.05 8.17
CA PRO A 59 25.84 -57.09 8.24
C PRO A 59 26.55 -56.03 7.37
N ALA A 60 27.78 -55.82 7.78
CA ALA A 60 28.76 -54.82 7.37
C ALA A 60 29.59 -55.22 6.17
N ALA A 61 30.26 -54.19 5.59
CA ALA A 61 31.56 -54.12 4.99
C ALA A 61 31.76 -54.50 3.53
N ALA A 62 32.20 -53.50 2.73
CA ALA A 62 33.53 -53.51 2.06
C ALA A 62 33.75 -52.21 1.32
N ASP A 63 34.77 -51.45 1.74
CA ASP A 63 35.49 -50.50 0.82
C ASP A 63 36.22 -51.29 -0.28
N PRO A 64 36.40 -50.70 -1.48
CA PRO A 64 37.68 -50.09 -1.77
C PRO A 64 37.59 -48.75 -2.56
N ALA A 65 38.46 -47.83 -2.21
CA ALA A 65 38.97 -46.76 -3.11
C ALA A 65 39.96 -47.37 -4.16
N PRO A 66 40.50 -46.60 -5.12
CA PRO A 66 40.32 -45.18 -5.53
C PRO A 66 40.32 -44.97 -7.09
N THR A 67 40.29 -43.67 -7.44
CA THR A 67 40.77 -43.10 -8.72
C THR A 67 39.78 -42.99 -9.88
N SER A 68 39.40 -41.74 -10.16
CA SER A 68 39.84 -41.09 -11.42
C SER A 68 39.51 -39.59 -11.37
N ASN A 69 40.55 -38.80 -11.52
CA ASN A 69 40.45 -37.37 -11.82
C ASN A 69 39.71 -37.19 -13.16
N GLY A 70 38.40 -36.85 -13.05
CA GLY A 70 37.70 -36.23 -14.16
C GLY A 70 37.92 -34.73 -14.09
N PRO A 71 37.96 -34.02 -15.21
CA PRO A 71 38.12 -32.56 -15.21
C PRO A 71 36.97 -31.94 -14.43
N GLU A 72 37.34 -31.08 -13.50
CA GLU A 72 36.46 -30.16 -12.80
C GLU A 72 35.57 -29.46 -13.83
N PRO A 73 34.21 -29.50 -13.68
CA PRO A 73 33.39 -28.67 -14.55
C PRO A 73 33.75 -27.23 -14.27
N ALA A 74 34.25 -26.55 -15.32
CA ALA A 74 34.44 -25.12 -15.26
C ALA A 74 33.12 -24.46 -14.82
N ASP A 75 33.15 -23.80 -13.67
CA ASP A 75 32.11 -22.85 -13.24
C ASP A 75 32.01 -21.75 -14.30
N THR A 76 31.17 -21.96 -15.29
CA THR A 76 30.71 -20.95 -16.23
C THR A 76 29.31 -20.49 -15.82
N ASP A 77 29.10 -20.24 -14.56
CA ASP A 77 28.05 -19.36 -14.10
C ASP A 77 28.62 -17.91 -14.07
N SER A 78 28.73 -17.32 -15.26
CA SER A 78 28.61 -15.88 -15.33
C SER A 78 27.24 -15.54 -14.77
N PRO A 79 27.11 -14.71 -13.73
CA PRO A 79 25.81 -14.29 -13.24
C PRO A 79 25.07 -13.66 -14.43
N SER A 80 23.91 -14.22 -14.78
CA SER A 80 23.06 -13.62 -15.79
C SER A 80 22.78 -12.20 -15.32
N SER A 81 23.13 -11.22 -16.14
CA SER A 81 22.85 -9.82 -15.87
C SER A 81 21.35 -9.65 -15.59
N GLY A 82 21.01 -9.39 -14.34
CA GLY A 82 19.62 -9.18 -13.92
C GLY A 82 19.12 -7.78 -14.32
N PRO A 83 17.82 -7.53 -14.31
CA PRO A 83 17.22 -6.24 -14.69
C PRO A 83 17.74 -5.05 -13.86
N LEU A 84 18.37 -5.29 -12.71
CA LEU A 84 18.96 -4.28 -11.82
C LEU A 84 20.49 -4.22 -11.88
N GLU A 85 21.10 -4.79 -12.91
CA GLU A 85 22.55 -4.69 -13.10
C GLU A 85 22.94 -3.23 -13.38
N GLY A 86 23.99 -2.76 -12.69
CA GLY A 86 24.50 -1.39 -12.82
C GLY A 86 23.77 -0.36 -11.94
N TRP A 87 22.64 -0.69 -11.33
CA TRP A 87 21.95 0.22 -10.42
C TRP A 87 22.71 0.37 -9.10
N THR A 88 22.82 1.61 -8.60
CA THR A 88 23.32 1.85 -7.24
C THR A 88 22.26 1.45 -6.20
N LEU A 89 22.64 1.31 -4.93
CA LEU A 89 21.70 1.03 -3.86
C LEU A 89 20.69 2.18 -3.69
N GLU A 90 21.15 3.41 -3.81
CA GLU A 90 20.32 4.61 -3.71
C GLU A 90 19.27 4.64 -4.82
N GLN A 91 19.67 4.35 -6.06
CA GLN A 91 18.72 4.26 -7.18
C GLN A 91 17.68 3.15 -6.99
N LYS A 92 18.07 1.99 -6.45
CA LYS A 92 17.15 0.89 -6.15
C LYS A 92 16.18 1.26 -5.04
N VAL A 93 16.67 1.89 -3.97
CA VAL A 93 15.82 2.37 -2.85
C VAL A 93 14.87 3.46 -3.33
N GLY A 94 15.30 4.35 -4.20
CA GLY A 94 14.43 5.36 -4.79
C GLY A 94 13.21 4.79 -5.50
N GLN A 95 13.31 3.58 -6.08
CA GLN A 95 12.16 2.91 -6.71
C GLN A 95 11.11 2.43 -5.70
N LEU A 96 11.45 2.33 -4.42
CA LEU A 96 10.50 1.96 -3.37
C LEU A 96 9.69 3.14 -2.83
N LEU A 97 9.94 4.37 -3.30
CA LEU A 97 9.28 5.58 -2.84
C LEU A 97 8.43 6.22 -3.93
N MET A 98 7.24 6.68 -3.57
CA MET A 98 6.39 7.55 -4.39
C MET A 98 6.13 8.84 -3.63
N VAL A 99 6.45 9.99 -4.25
CA VAL A 99 6.36 11.31 -3.59
C VAL A 99 5.35 12.20 -4.25
N GLY A 100 4.70 13.05 -3.45
CA GLY A 100 3.76 14.04 -3.93
C GLY A 100 4.43 15.15 -4.76
N ALA A 101 3.74 15.55 -5.83
CA ALA A 101 4.05 16.72 -6.63
C ALA A 101 2.77 17.52 -6.86
N ASP A 102 2.64 18.66 -6.21
CA ASP A 102 1.41 19.45 -6.19
C ASP A 102 1.16 20.15 -7.53
N THR A 103 -0.09 20.10 -8.00
CA THR A 103 -0.54 20.71 -9.26
C THR A 103 -0.40 22.23 -9.34
N SER A 104 -0.10 22.90 -8.23
CA SER A 104 0.20 24.36 -8.23
C SER A 104 1.55 24.69 -8.87
N GLY A 105 2.39 23.69 -9.13
CA GLY A 105 3.66 23.80 -9.83
C GLY A 105 4.73 22.91 -9.22
N PRO A 106 5.82 22.59 -9.97
CA PRO A 106 6.88 21.73 -9.48
C PRO A 106 7.58 22.40 -8.30
N GLN A 107 7.43 21.76 -7.12
CA GLN A 107 8.10 22.23 -5.91
C GLN A 107 9.53 21.69 -5.86
N MET A 108 10.46 22.45 -5.30
CA MET A 108 11.86 22.02 -5.19
C MET A 108 11.99 20.69 -4.46
N VAL A 109 11.15 20.43 -3.44
CA VAL A 109 11.17 19.16 -2.70
C VAL A 109 10.88 17.95 -3.56
N SER A 110 9.93 18.06 -4.50
CA SER A 110 9.60 16.96 -5.43
C SER A 110 10.68 16.78 -6.49
N ILE A 111 11.29 17.89 -6.94
CA ILE A 111 12.45 17.86 -7.85
C ILE A 111 13.64 17.20 -7.16
N ASP A 112 13.96 17.59 -5.92
CA ASP A 112 15.08 17.04 -5.15
C ASP A 112 14.85 15.55 -4.81
N ALA A 113 13.60 15.13 -4.58
CA ALA A 113 13.27 13.72 -4.37
C ALA A 113 13.70 12.86 -5.57
N VAL A 114 13.42 13.30 -6.80
CA VAL A 114 13.83 12.57 -8.01
C VAL A 114 15.31 12.73 -8.30
N SER A 115 15.85 13.96 -8.27
CA SER A 115 17.20 14.25 -8.73
C SER A 115 18.29 13.89 -7.73
N THR A 116 17.99 13.93 -6.42
CA THR A 116 18.99 13.72 -5.34
C THR A 116 18.74 12.40 -4.60
N HIS A 117 17.48 12.03 -4.38
CA HIS A 117 17.10 10.80 -3.66
C HIS A 117 16.67 9.68 -4.59
N HIS A 118 16.81 9.86 -5.91
CA HIS A 118 16.58 8.86 -6.95
C HIS A 118 15.16 8.27 -6.96
N VAL A 119 14.16 9.02 -6.43
CA VAL A 119 12.77 8.55 -6.35
C VAL A 119 12.23 8.28 -7.75
N GLY A 120 11.76 7.05 -7.97
CA GLY A 120 11.29 6.58 -9.27
C GLY A 120 9.79 6.74 -9.51
N ASN A 121 9.02 7.20 -8.49
CA ASN A 121 7.58 7.30 -8.61
C ASN A 121 7.10 8.66 -8.07
N VAL A 122 6.17 9.30 -8.79
CA VAL A 122 5.60 10.59 -8.39
C VAL A 122 4.08 10.51 -8.36
N PHE A 123 3.47 11.14 -7.37
CA PHE A 123 2.02 11.26 -7.24
C PHE A 123 1.60 12.72 -7.47
N ILE A 124 0.80 12.95 -8.51
CA ILE A 124 0.26 14.28 -8.80
C ILE A 124 -0.86 14.57 -7.82
N SER A 125 -0.61 15.47 -6.88
CA SER A 125 -1.48 15.82 -5.75
C SER A 125 -2.17 17.17 -5.94
N GLY A 126 -3.10 17.51 -5.02
CA GLY A 126 -3.89 18.71 -5.06
C GLY A 126 -5.13 18.57 -5.95
N GLN A 127 -5.65 19.70 -6.41
CA GLN A 127 -6.74 19.75 -7.41
C GLN A 127 -6.46 20.86 -8.41
N THR A 128 -6.68 20.60 -9.69
CA THR A 128 -6.53 21.61 -10.73
C THR A 128 -7.67 21.54 -11.75
N ARG A 129 -8.06 22.68 -12.26
CA ARG A 129 -8.94 22.82 -13.42
C ARG A 129 -8.24 23.56 -14.57
N ALA A 130 -6.93 23.56 -14.57
CA ALA A 130 -6.12 24.24 -15.60
C ALA A 130 -6.23 23.57 -16.98
N GLY A 131 -6.66 22.32 -17.04
CA GLY A 131 -6.79 21.55 -18.27
C GLY A 131 -5.52 20.77 -18.65
N ALA A 132 -5.61 19.99 -19.73
CA ALA A 132 -4.60 19.01 -20.11
C ALA A 132 -3.23 19.61 -20.48
N GLU A 133 -3.18 20.73 -21.19
CA GLU A 133 -1.91 21.33 -21.64
C GLU A 133 -1.01 21.79 -20.45
N PRO A 134 -1.52 22.57 -19.47
CA PRO A 134 -0.72 22.92 -18.29
C PRO A 134 -0.30 21.68 -17.48
N VAL A 135 -1.19 20.69 -17.32
CA VAL A 135 -0.87 19.43 -16.60
C VAL A 135 0.23 18.65 -17.32
N ARG A 136 0.16 18.52 -18.64
CA ARG A 136 1.22 17.88 -19.43
C ARG A 136 2.56 18.60 -19.25
N GLY A 137 2.57 19.95 -19.35
CA GLY A 137 3.77 20.74 -19.13
C GLY A 137 4.38 20.54 -17.74
N PHE A 138 3.53 20.46 -16.71
CA PHE A 138 3.95 20.16 -15.34
C PHE A 138 4.57 18.75 -15.23
N ILE A 139 3.90 17.72 -15.73
CA ILE A 139 4.41 16.34 -15.70
C ILE A 139 5.72 16.24 -16.50
N THR A 140 5.84 16.90 -17.65
CA THR A 140 7.08 16.94 -18.43
C THR A 140 8.24 17.46 -17.60
N THR A 141 8.05 18.50 -16.77
CA THR A 141 9.10 19.02 -15.90
C THR A 141 9.66 17.95 -14.94
N LEU A 142 8.82 17.02 -14.48
CA LEU A 142 9.24 15.92 -13.60
C LEU A 142 9.91 14.79 -14.42
N THR A 143 9.33 14.42 -15.54
CA THR A 143 9.87 13.33 -16.39
C THR A 143 11.19 13.70 -17.07
N ASP A 144 11.46 14.99 -17.29
CA ASP A 144 12.74 15.49 -17.80
C ASP A 144 13.91 15.32 -16.77
N LEU A 145 13.60 14.95 -15.51
CA LEU A 145 14.61 14.62 -14.51
C LEU A 145 15.17 13.20 -14.66
N VAL A 146 14.53 12.36 -15.48
CA VAL A 146 14.98 10.98 -15.76
C VAL A 146 16.34 10.99 -16.46
N GLY A 147 17.26 10.17 -15.95
CA GLY A 147 18.59 10.06 -16.52
C GLY A 147 19.41 8.97 -15.84
N PRO A 148 20.63 8.68 -16.37
CA PRO A 148 21.48 7.63 -15.84
C PRO A 148 21.89 7.86 -14.38
N ASP A 149 22.07 9.12 -13.99
CA ASP A 149 22.52 9.49 -12.66
C ASP A 149 21.33 9.65 -11.65
N THR A 150 20.09 9.73 -12.14
CA THR A 150 18.90 9.86 -11.31
C THR A 150 18.20 8.53 -11.15
N THR A 151 17.43 8.11 -12.13
CA THR A 151 16.60 6.88 -12.10
C THR A 151 17.20 5.73 -12.91
N HIS A 152 18.49 5.79 -13.26
CA HIS A 152 19.15 4.82 -14.14
C HIS A 152 18.40 4.67 -15.49
N ASP A 153 17.95 5.80 -16.03
CA ASP A 153 17.12 5.89 -17.25
C ASP A 153 15.75 5.18 -17.17
N ALA A 154 15.36 4.66 -16.00
CA ALA A 154 14.02 4.13 -15.82
C ALA A 154 12.99 5.27 -15.84
N PRO A 155 11.90 5.16 -16.61
CA PRO A 155 10.87 6.18 -16.64
C PRO A 155 10.19 6.31 -15.28
N LEU A 156 9.78 7.53 -14.91
CA LEU A 156 8.98 7.74 -13.70
C LEU A 156 7.61 7.07 -13.85
N LEU A 157 7.17 6.39 -12.80
CA LEU A 157 5.77 6.04 -12.63
C LEU A 157 5.03 7.28 -12.14
N VAL A 158 4.12 7.80 -12.95
CA VAL A 158 3.35 9.02 -12.64
C VAL A 158 1.93 8.64 -12.27
N ALA A 159 1.59 8.81 -11.00
CA ALA A 159 0.28 8.45 -10.45
C ALA A 159 -0.57 9.67 -10.12
N THR A 160 -1.89 9.49 -10.03
CA THR A 160 -2.84 10.48 -9.51
C THR A 160 -4.08 9.78 -8.97
N ASP A 161 -4.91 10.51 -8.20
CA ASP A 161 -6.25 10.09 -7.80
C ASP A 161 -7.29 10.64 -8.77
N GLN A 162 -7.81 9.77 -9.63
CA GLN A 162 -8.85 10.11 -10.58
C GLN A 162 -10.00 9.09 -10.46
N GLU A 163 -10.63 9.05 -9.27
CA GLU A 163 -11.76 8.16 -8.96
C GLU A 163 -13.06 8.67 -9.60
N GLY A 164 -13.24 9.97 -9.59
CA GLY A 164 -14.47 10.69 -9.89
C GLY A 164 -15.15 11.30 -8.68
N GLY A 165 -16.23 12.02 -8.88
CA GLY A 165 -16.96 12.72 -7.82
C GLY A 165 -16.08 13.72 -7.07
N GLN A 166 -15.92 13.53 -5.76
CA GLN A 166 -15.11 14.42 -4.92
C GLN A 166 -13.60 14.15 -5.03
N VAL A 167 -13.20 12.97 -5.50
CA VAL A 167 -11.79 12.56 -5.63
C VAL A 167 -11.41 12.53 -7.10
N GLN A 168 -11.17 13.73 -7.63
CA GLN A 168 -10.71 13.95 -8.99
C GLN A 168 -9.69 15.09 -8.97
N VAL A 169 -8.41 14.74 -9.15
CA VAL A 169 -7.28 15.68 -9.09
C VAL A 169 -7.24 16.56 -10.35
N LEU A 170 -7.39 15.95 -11.52
CA LEU A 170 -7.22 16.61 -12.80
C LEU A 170 -8.57 16.96 -13.44
N GLY A 171 -8.74 18.22 -13.83
CA GLY A 171 -9.98 18.72 -14.42
C GLY A 171 -9.74 19.88 -15.38
N GLY A 172 -10.82 20.36 -15.99
CA GLY A 172 -10.80 21.42 -17.01
C GLY A 172 -10.73 20.88 -18.43
N SER A 173 -10.34 21.71 -19.39
CA SER A 173 -10.32 21.32 -20.80
C SER A 173 -9.41 20.11 -21.05
N GLY A 174 -9.95 19.07 -21.67
CA GLY A 174 -9.26 17.82 -21.95
C GLY A 174 -9.41 16.75 -20.86
N PHE A 175 -10.20 17.03 -19.82
CA PHE A 175 -10.61 16.05 -18.81
C PHE A 175 -12.13 16.03 -18.67
N SER A 176 -12.70 14.84 -18.58
CA SER A 176 -14.10 14.61 -18.26
C SER A 176 -14.38 14.94 -16.79
N ASP A 177 -15.59 15.44 -16.48
CA ASP A 177 -16.11 15.40 -15.12
C ASP A 177 -16.59 13.96 -14.86
N ILE A 178 -15.83 13.21 -14.09
CA ILE A 178 -16.08 11.79 -13.81
C ILE A 178 -17.13 11.69 -12.71
N PRO A 179 -18.22 10.91 -12.89
CA PRO A 179 -19.20 10.70 -11.82
C PRO A 179 -18.59 9.97 -10.63
N SER A 180 -19.18 10.11 -9.43
CA SER A 180 -18.77 9.36 -8.25
C SER A 180 -18.90 7.85 -8.44
N ALA A 181 -18.17 7.04 -7.67
CA ALA A 181 -18.25 5.59 -7.79
C ALA A 181 -19.68 5.06 -7.55
N SER A 182 -20.42 5.66 -6.64
CA SER A 182 -21.84 5.32 -6.41
C SER A 182 -22.75 5.63 -7.62
N GLU A 183 -22.43 6.66 -8.41
CA GLU A 183 -23.10 6.94 -9.69
C GLU A 183 -22.61 6.01 -10.80
N GLN A 184 -21.31 5.71 -10.84
CA GLN A 184 -20.75 4.71 -11.77
C GLN A 184 -21.34 3.32 -11.54
N ALA A 185 -21.71 2.97 -10.29
CA ALA A 185 -22.32 1.68 -9.94
C ALA A 185 -23.66 1.42 -10.66
N ILE A 186 -24.36 2.45 -11.11
CA ILE A 186 -25.63 2.35 -11.86
C ILE A 186 -25.39 1.98 -13.34
N MET A 187 -24.19 2.24 -13.85
CA MET A 187 -23.84 1.94 -15.25
C MET A 187 -23.75 0.41 -15.45
N SER A 188 -23.95 -0.05 -16.68
CA SER A 188 -23.56 -1.42 -17.03
C SER A 188 -22.03 -1.59 -16.95
N THR A 189 -21.52 -2.81 -16.80
CA THR A 189 -20.09 -3.07 -16.83
C THR A 189 -19.43 -2.65 -18.13
N ASP A 190 -20.14 -2.82 -19.26
CA ASP A 190 -19.63 -2.44 -20.58
C ASP A 190 -19.56 -0.93 -20.74
N ASP A 191 -20.60 -0.19 -20.31
CA ASP A 191 -20.62 1.28 -20.36
C ASP A 191 -19.55 1.87 -19.44
N LEU A 192 -19.39 1.30 -18.23
CA LEU A 192 -18.35 1.74 -17.29
C LEU A 192 -16.96 1.49 -17.86
N THR A 193 -16.72 0.30 -18.45
CA THR A 193 -15.44 0.00 -19.11
C THR A 193 -15.14 0.97 -20.25
N ALA A 194 -16.12 1.29 -21.09
CA ALA A 194 -15.96 2.24 -22.20
C ALA A 194 -15.67 3.66 -21.70
N SER A 195 -16.38 4.09 -20.65
CA SER A 195 -16.18 5.40 -20.02
C SER A 195 -14.81 5.50 -19.35
N ALA A 196 -14.43 4.48 -18.55
CA ALA A 196 -13.14 4.41 -17.88
C ALA A 196 -11.97 4.38 -18.87
N ARG A 197 -12.15 3.76 -20.04
CA ARG A 197 -11.15 3.84 -21.11
C ARG A 197 -10.98 5.27 -21.63
N THR A 198 -12.07 6.02 -21.77
CA THR A 198 -11.98 7.43 -22.19
C THR A 198 -11.24 8.25 -21.12
N TRP A 199 -11.61 8.11 -19.87
CA TRP A 199 -10.93 8.78 -18.74
C TRP A 199 -9.46 8.40 -18.63
N GLY A 200 -9.15 7.11 -18.83
CA GLY A 200 -7.77 6.62 -18.88
C GLY A 200 -6.96 7.22 -20.03
N GLN A 201 -7.57 7.38 -21.20
CA GLN A 201 -6.91 8.03 -22.35
C GLN A 201 -6.58 9.50 -22.03
N GLU A 202 -7.49 10.23 -21.38
CA GLU A 202 -7.25 11.62 -20.94
C GLU A 202 -6.06 11.70 -19.98
N LEU A 203 -5.89 10.70 -19.09
CA LEU A 203 -4.73 10.57 -18.20
C LEU A 203 -3.45 10.25 -18.98
N ALA A 204 -3.49 9.27 -19.85
CA ALA A 204 -2.34 8.87 -20.67
C ALA A 204 -1.85 10.01 -21.57
N ASP A 205 -2.77 10.79 -22.13
CA ASP A 205 -2.46 11.92 -23.01
C ASP A 205 -1.65 13.02 -22.32
N VAL A 206 -1.70 13.12 -20.99
CA VAL A 206 -0.91 14.08 -20.23
C VAL A 206 0.34 13.47 -19.57
N GLY A 207 0.57 12.16 -19.74
CA GLY A 207 1.74 11.45 -19.20
C GLY A 207 1.51 10.78 -17.85
N VAL A 208 0.26 10.69 -17.37
CA VAL A 208 -0.08 9.86 -16.20
C VAL A 208 -0.08 8.39 -16.61
N THR A 209 0.66 7.57 -15.88
CA THR A 209 0.83 6.14 -16.18
C THR A 209 0.10 5.23 -15.18
N MET A 210 -0.34 5.78 -14.04
CA MET A 210 -1.02 5.04 -12.98
C MET A 210 -2.18 5.86 -12.41
N ASN A 211 -3.30 5.21 -12.14
CA ASN A 211 -4.41 5.81 -11.41
C ASN A 211 -4.61 5.05 -10.08
N LEU A 212 -4.57 5.76 -8.95
CA LEU A 212 -4.87 5.17 -7.64
C LEU A 212 -6.38 4.98 -7.47
N ALA A 213 -6.99 4.28 -8.39
CA ALA A 213 -8.37 3.87 -8.49
C ALA A 213 -8.44 2.55 -9.29
N PRO A 214 -9.46 1.70 -9.07
CA PRO A 214 -10.73 1.94 -8.40
C PRO A 214 -10.71 1.75 -6.88
N VAL A 215 -11.71 2.37 -6.20
CA VAL A 215 -12.02 2.05 -4.80
C VAL A 215 -12.78 0.74 -4.75
N ALA A 216 -12.11 -0.32 -4.25
CA ALA A 216 -12.68 -1.66 -4.13
C ALA A 216 -13.32 -1.92 -2.74
N ASP A 217 -13.36 -0.90 -1.90
CA ASP A 217 -13.92 -0.98 -0.55
C ASP A 217 -15.41 -1.31 -0.58
N LEU A 218 -15.79 -2.33 0.18
CA LEU A 218 -17.18 -2.70 0.38
C LEU A 218 -17.75 -1.96 1.61
N VAL A 219 -18.71 -1.08 1.38
CA VAL A 219 -19.44 -0.38 2.45
C VAL A 219 -20.75 -1.11 2.71
N ASP A 220 -20.71 -2.21 3.46
CA ASP A 220 -21.86 -3.09 3.76
C ASP A 220 -22.46 -2.83 5.15
N ILE A 221 -22.25 -1.64 5.69
CA ILE A 221 -22.82 -1.20 6.97
C ILE A 221 -24.23 -0.59 6.78
N PRO A 222 -25.09 -0.59 7.83
CA PRO A 222 -26.48 -0.12 7.71
C PRO A 222 -26.64 1.32 7.23
N ASP A 223 -25.73 2.21 7.60
CA ASP A 223 -25.68 3.60 7.15
C ASP A 223 -24.32 3.91 6.52
N PRO A 224 -24.20 3.84 5.19
CA PRO A 224 -22.96 4.14 4.49
C PRO A 224 -22.37 5.53 4.79
N SER A 225 -23.24 6.52 5.08
CA SER A 225 -22.78 7.88 5.39
C SER A 225 -22.00 7.98 6.71
N SER A 226 -22.10 6.98 7.57
CA SER A 226 -21.33 6.87 8.82
C SER A 226 -19.89 6.39 8.58
N ASN A 227 -19.60 5.80 7.43
CA ASN A 227 -18.23 5.49 7.01
C ASN A 227 -17.56 6.76 6.48
N ALA A 228 -16.71 7.36 7.30
CA ALA A 228 -16.13 8.67 7.02
C ALA A 228 -15.20 8.71 5.78
N PRO A 229 -14.34 7.70 5.52
CA PRO A 229 -13.40 7.80 4.42
C PRO A 229 -14.01 7.51 3.05
N ILE A 230 -15.03 6.64 2.95
CA ILE A 230 -15.53 6.13 1.68
C ILE A 230 -17.01 6.46 1.48
N GLY A 231 -17.90 5.86 2.26
CA GLY A 231 -19.35 5.91 2.04
C GLY A 231 -19.96 7.31 2.16
N ARG A 232 -19.42 8.16 3.03
CA ARG A 232 -19.85 9.57 3.14
C ARG A 232 -19.74 10.33 1.83
N TRP A 233 -18.81 9.95 0.99
CA TRP A 233 -18.43 10.66 -0.24
C TRP A 233 -18.89 9.96 -1.52
N GLY A 234 -19.59 8.81 -1.40
CA GLY A 234 -20.02 8.00 -2.54
C GLY A 234 -18.85 7.45 -3.34
N ARG A 235 -17.73 7.11 -2.65
CA ARG A 235 -16.54 6.54 -3.26
C ARG A 235 -16.64 5.03 -3.47
N GLU A 236 -17.65 4.37 -2.89
CA GLU A 236 -17.94 2.94 -3.05
C GLU A 236 -18.82 2.64 -4.25
N TYR A 237 -18.68 1.45 -4.84
CA TYR A 237 -19.56 0.95 -5.89
C TYR A 237 -20.86 0.30 -5.36
N GLY A 238 -21.12 0.34 -4.06
CA GLY A 238 -22.34 -0.15 -3.43
C GLY A 238 -22.11 -1.04 -2.22
N GLN A 239 -23.21 -1.67 -1.75
CA GLN A 239 -23.26 -2.41 -0.50
C GLN A 239 -23.17 -3.93 -0.68
N SER A 240 -22.99 -4.44 -1.90
CA SER A 240 -22.82 -5.87 -2.15
C SER A 240 -21.43 -6.14 -2.76
N ALA A 241 -20.78 -7.20 -2.28
CA ALA A 241 -19.48 -7.61 -2.81
C ALA A 241 -19.52 -7.83 -4.33
N THR A 242 -20.58 -8.44 -4.85
CA THR A 242 -20.74 -8.68 -6.30
C THR A 242 -20.77 -7.36 -7.09
N THR A 243 -21.54 -6.36 -6.63
CA THR A 243 -21.58 -5.07 -7.32
C THR A 243 -20.23 -4.37 -7.25
N SER A 244 -19.60 -4.33 -6.06
CA SER A 244 -18.31 -3.69 -5.87
C SER A 244 -17.23 -4.33 -6.76
N GLN A 245 -17.12 -5.65 -6.79
CA GLN A 245 -16.15 -6.36 -7.63
C GLN A 245 -16.39 -6.13 -9.12
N ASP A 246 -17.64 -6.27 -9.59
CA ASP A 246 -17.97 -6.14 -11.02
C ASP A 246 -17.65 -4.74 -11.54
N ARG A 247 -17.95 -3.70 -10.75
CA ARG A 247 -17.70 -2.31 -11.14
C ARG A 247 -16.24 -1.92 -11.00
N ALA A 248 -15.56 -2.31 -9.92
CA ALA A 248 -14.13 -2.07 -9.77
C ALA A 248 -13.32 -2.74 -10.92
N ILE A 249 -13.65 -3.98 -11.28
CA ILE A 249 -13.00 -4.68 -12.40
C ILE A 249 -13.33 -4.01 -13.74
N ALA A 250 -14.57 -3.55 -13.96
CA ALA A 250 -14.94 -2.84 -15.19
C ALA A 250 -14.18 -1.52 -15.34
N PHE A 251 -14.08 -0.74 -14.27
CA PHE A 251 -13.29 0.50 -14.23
C PHE A 251 -11.81 0.21 -14.55
N ALA A 252 -11.22 -0.76 -13.85
CA ALA A 252 -9.81 -1.14 -14.03
C ALA A 252 -9.52 -1.58 -15.48
N ARG A 253 -10.36 -2.42 -16.08
CA ARG A 253 -10.22 -2.83 -17.49
C ARG A 253 -10.24 -1.66 -18.45
N GLY A 254 -11.06 -0.65 -18.18
CA GLY A 254 -11.10 0.58 -18.99
C GLY A 254 -9.77 1.33 -18.91
N MET A 255 -9.23 1.53 -17.69
CA MET A 255 -7.92 2.16 -17.47
C MET A 255 -6.79 1.39 -18.18
N GLU A 256 -6.74 0.06 -18.00
CA GLU A 256 -5.75 -0.81 -18.66
C GLU A 256 -5.82 -0.72 -20.19
N ALA A 257 -7.03 -0.68 -20.74
CA ALA A 257 -7.25 -0.53 -22.20
C ALA A 257 -6.75 0.81 -22.75
N ALA A 258 -6.57 1.81 -21.88
CA ALA A 258 -5.95 3.10 -22.21
C ALA A 258 -4.44 3.15 -21.90
N GLY A 259 -3.86 2.07 -21.37
CA GLY A 259 -2.44 2.02 -21.00
C GLY A 259 -2.13 2.62 -19.62
N VAL A 260 -3.14 2.91 -18.79
CA VAL A 260 -2.98 3.40 -17.41
C VAL A 260 -3.15 2.25 -16.44
N ILE A 261 -2.22 2.11 -15.50
CA ILE A 261 -2.22 1.06 -14.49
C ILE A 261 -3.25 1.41 -13.40
N PRO A 262 -4.32 0.60 -13.18
CA PRO A 262 -5.26 0.80 -12.09
C PRO A 262 -4.70 0.26 -10.77
N THR A 263 -5.14 0.85 -9.66
CA THR A 263 -4.79 0.43 -8.30
C THR A 263 -6.05 0.16 -7.50
N TYR A 264 -6.27 -1.09 -7.08
CA TYR A 264 -7.40 -1.43 -6.23
C TYR A 264 -7.11 -1.05 -4.78
N LYS A 265 -8.03 -0.32 -4.13
CA LYS A 265 -7.84 0.23 -2.78
C LYS A 265 -9.08 0.15 -1.92
N HIS A 266 -8.94 0.06 -0.60
CA HIS A 266 -7.77 -0.01 0.28
C HIS A 266 -7.76 -1.36 1.03
N PHE A 267 -6.95 -2.29 0.59
CA PHE A 267 -6.91 -3.66 1.16
C PHE A 267 -6.66 -3.65 2.68
N PRO A 268 -7.33 -4.49 3.48
CA PRO A 268 -8.32 -5.51 3.16
C PRO A 268 -9.78 -5.02 3.06
N GLY A 269 -10.01 -3.71 3.06
CA GLY A 269 -11.31 -3.05 2.91
C GLY A 269 -11.56 -1.98 3.98
N LEU A 270 -11.69 -0.71 3.57
CA LEU A 270 -11.85 0.45 4.47
C LEU A 270 -13.33 0.85 4.67
N GLY A 271 -14.28 0.03 4.16
CA GLY A 271 -15.70 0.37 4.12
C GLY A 271 -16.46 0.24 5.44
N ARG A 272 -15.83 -0.28 6.51
CA ARG A 272 -16.52 -0.55 7.80
C ARG A 272 -16.03 0.32 8.96
N VAL A 273 -14.99 1.13 8.77
CA VAL A 273 -14.52 2.08 9.79
C VAL A 273 -15.43 3.31 9.85
N THR A 274 -15.46 3.98 11.00
CA THR A 274 -16.29 5.18 11.22
C THR A 274 -15.48 6.48 11.21
N ALA A 275 -14.15 6.39 11.30
CA ALA A 275 -13.24 7.53 11.24
C ALA A 275 -12.30 7.39 10.03
N ASN A 276 -11.76 8.52 9.57
CA ASN A 276 -10.81 8.57 8.47
C ASN A 276 -9.38 8.50 9.03
N THR A 277 -8.56 7.61 8.50
CA THR A 277 -7.15 7.41 8.85
C THR A 277 -6.28 8.65 8.66
N ASP A 278 -6.65 9.52 7.72
CA ASP A 278 -5.91 10.77 7.48
C ASP A 278 -6.08 11.78 8.62
N THR A 279 -7.20 11.72 9.34
CA THR A 279 -7.59 12.75 10.31
C THR A 279 -7.76 12.23 11.73
N ALA A 280 -7.65 10.93 11.95
CA ALA A 280 -7.83 10.29 13.25
C ALA A 280 -6.80 9.17 13.47
N ASP A 281 -6.38 9.01 14.72
CA ASP A 281 -5.62 7.86 15.21
C ASP A 281 -6.54 6.75 15.73
N GLY A 282 -6.00 5.55 15.92
CA GLY A 282 -6.72 4.41 16.47
C GLY A 282 -7.89 3.92 15.60
N VAL A 283 -7.93 4.29 14.33
CA VAL A 283 -8.97 3.84 13.39
C VAL A 283 -8.87 2.33 13.22
N THR A 284 -9.92 1.65 13.68
CA THR A 284 -9.93 0.19 13.79
C THR A 284 -11.18 -0.41 13.16
N ASP A 285 -10.99 -1.38 12.28
CA ASP A 285 -12.02 -2.32 11.82
C ASP A 285 -11.95 -3.58 12.71
N SER A 286 -13.07 -3.89 13.37
CA SER A 286 -13.23 -5.08 14.21
C SER A 286 -14.09 -6.17 13.57
N ILE A 287 -14.50 -5.98 12.32
CA ILE A 287 -15.48 -6.83 11.61
C ILE A 287 -14.78 -7.67 10.55
N THR A 288 -13.91 -7.05 9.75
CA THR A 288 -13.25 -7.70 8.62
C THR A 288 -12.34 -8.83 9.10
N THR A 289 -12.55 -10.03 8.56
CA THR A 289 -11.82 -11.24 8.91
C THR A 289 -10.92 -11.72 7.77
N ARG A 290 -9.87 -12.47 8.12
CA ARG A 290 -8.84 -12.93 7.18
C ARG A 290 -9.39 -13.83 6.05
N SER A 291 -10.40 -14.64 6.32
CA SER A 291 -10.94 -15.57 5.34
C SER A 291 -12.47 -15.58 5.29
N GLY A 292 -13.03 -15.70 4.09
CA GLY A 292 -14.49 -15.78 3.89
C GLY A 292 -15.21 -14.45 4.07
N ASP A 293 -14.52 -13.35 4.22
CA ASP A 293 -15.10 -12.02 4.38
C ASP A 293 -15.49 -11.42 3.02
N PRO A 294 -16.73 -10.88 2.88
CA PRO A 294 -17.17 -10.25 1.64
C PRO A 294 -16.30 -9.07 1.18
N ALA A 295 -15.76 -8.26 2.12
CA ALA A 295 -14.89 -7.15 1.77
C ALA A 295 -13.57 -7.66 1.13
N VAL A 296 -12.98 -8.70 1.72
CA VAL A 296 -11.77 -9.34 1.20
C VAL A 296 -12.03 -10.03 -0.14
N SER A 297 -13.24 -10.60 -0.34
CA SER A 297 -13.59 -11.28 -1.59
C SER A 297 -13.57 -10.36 -2.80
N VAL A 298 -13.83 -9.05 -2.64
CA VAL A 298 -13.71 -8.07 -3.73
C VAL A 298 -12.29 -8.00 -4.26
N PHE A 299 -11.29 -7.98 -3.37
CA PHE A 299 -9.89 -8.00 -3.75
C PHE A 299 -9.45 -9.35 -4.32
N ALA A 300 -9.95 -10.47 -3.76
CA ALA A 300 -9.66 -11.80 -4.29
C ALA A 300 -10.12 -11.97 -5.75
N GLU A 301 -11.31 -11.45 -6.08
CA GLU A 301 -11.81 -11.44 -7.45
C GLU A 301 -11.00 -10.50 -8.36
N ALA A 302 -10.57 -9.33 -7.85
CA ALA A 302 -9.68 -8.43 -8.58
C ALA A 302 -8.33 -9.12 -8.90
N ILE A 303 -7.75 -9.84 -7.94
CA ILE A 303 -6.51 -10.62 -8.14
C ILE A 303 -6.71 -11.70 -9.20
N THR A 304 -7.80 -12.46 -9.10
CA THR A 304 -8.18 -13.47 -10.09
C THR A 304 -8.39 -12.85 -11.48
N GLY A 305 -8.91 -11.63 -11.52
CA GLY A 305 -9.10 -10.80 -12.74
C GLY A 305 -7.82 -10.23 -13.31
N GLY A 306 -6.66 -10.39 -12.63
CA GLY A 306 -5.36 -9.93 -13.11
C GLY A 306 -4.92 -8.56 -12.53
N ALA A 307 -5.42 -8.17 -11.35
CA ALA A 307 -4.98 -6.95 -10.69
C ALA A 307 -3.45 -6.90 -10.59
N ARG A 308 -2.86 -5.77 -10.99
CA ARG A 308 -1.41 -5.57 -10.99
C ARG A 308 -0.92 -4.77 -9.79
N VAL A 309 -1.75 -3.91 -9.23
CA VAL A 309 -1.41 -3.06 -8.09
C VAL A 309 -2.55 -3.08 -7.07
N ILE A 310 -2.20 -3.24 -5.80
CA ILE A 310 -3.12 -3.12 -4.67
C ILE A 310 -2.53 -2.15 -3.64
N MET A 311 -3.35 -1.19 -3.20
CA MET A 311 -3.02 -0.29 -2.11
C MET A 311 -3.55 -0.87 -0.79
N VAL A 312 -2.69 -0.85 0.23
CA VAL A 312 -3.01 -1.34 1.58
C VAL A 312 -3.42 -0.17 2.48
N SER A 313 -4.52 -0.35 3.20
CA SER A 313 -5.08 0.61 4.15
C SER A 313 -4.14 0.88 5.34
N SER A 314 -4.23 2.09 5.90
CA SER A 314 -3.59 2.43 7.17
C SER A 314 -4.42 2.10 8.42
N ALA A 315 -5.65 1.59 8.30
CA ALA A 315 -6.46 1.18 9.46
C ALA A 315 -5.92 -0.10 10.14
N ILE A 316 -6.29 -0.30 11.40
CA ILE A 316 -6.02 -1.53 12.16
C ILE A 316 -7.17 -2.50 11.95
N TYR A 317 -6.89 -3.76 11.64
CA TYR A 317 -7.90 -4.82 11.46
C TYR A 317 -7.80 -5.81 12.62
N SER A 318 -8.52 -5.53 13.71
CA SER A 318 -8.29 -6.24 14.98
C SER A 318 -8.66 -7.73 14.96
N ALA A 319 -9.48 -8.18 14.02
CA ALA A 319 -9.77 -9.60 13.81
C ALA A 319 -8.73 -10.32 12.92
N ILE A 320 -7.74 -9.58 12.36
CA ILE A 320 -6.64 -10.12 11.53
C ILE A 320 -5.32 -9.93 12.27
N ASP A 321 -4.97 -8.67 12.55
CA ASP A 321 -3.81 -8.26 13.33
C ASP A 321 -4.14 -6.97 14.09
N SER A 322 -4.20 -7.06 15.41
CA SER A 322 -4.50 -5.91 16.27
C SER A 322 -3.27 -5.11 16.68
N SER A 323 -2.08 -5.51 16.25
CA SER A 323 -0.81 -4.96 16.75
C SER A 323 -0.31 -3.76 15.95
N ALA A 324 -0.75 -3.59 14.70
CA ALA A 324 -0.26 -2.53 13.80
C ALA A 324 -1.32 -2.14 12.75
N PRO A 325 -1.20 -0.96 12.15
CA PRO A 325 -1.89 -0.62 10.91
C PRO A 325 -1.61 -1.66 9.82
N ALA A 326 -2.59 -1.95 8.95
CA ALA A 326 -2.45 -2.97 7.92
C ALA A 326 -1.21 -2.75 7.04
N THR A 327 -0.90 -1.50 6.70
CA THR A 327 0.28 -1.13 5.91
C THR A 327 1.63 -1.49 6.58
N PHE A 328 1.65 -1.71 7.92
CA PHE A 328 2.83 -2.13 8.69
C PHE A 328 2.76 -3.57 9.19
N SER A 329 1.69 -4.30 8.82
CA SER A 329 1.44 -5.68 9.25
C SER A 329 1.89 -6.70 8.22
N SER A 330 2.91 -7.50 8.52
CA SER A 330 3.31 -8.63 7.67
C SER A 330 2.21 -9.70 7.60
N VAL A 331 1.37 -9.80 8.63
CA VAL A 331 0.20 -10.71 8.63
C VAL A 331 -0.79 -10.30 7.54
N VAL A 332 -1.03 -8.99 7.36
CA VAL A 332 -1.94 -8.49 6.32
C VAL A 332 -1.28 -8.51 4.94
N VAL A 333 -0.07 -7.97 4.81
CA VAL A 333 0.57 -7.80 3.49
C VAL A 333 1.20 -9.10 3.00
N THR A 334 2.06 -9.72 3.79
CA THR A 334 2.81 -10.91 3.35
C THR A 334 1.97 -12.17 3.47
N ASP A 335 1.40 -12.46 4.66
CA ASP A 335 0.75 -13.74 4.87
C ASP A 335 -0.63 -13.81 4.21
N MET A 336 -1.43 -12.73 4.31
CA MET A 336 -2.79 -12.73 3.76
C MET A 336 -2.81 -12.33 2.28
N LEU A 337 -2.35 -11.13 1.92
CA LEU A 337 -2.45 -10.65 0.53
C LEU A 337 -1.58 -11.48 -0.42
N ARG A 338 -0.31 -11.70 -0.08
CA ARG A 338 0.59 -12.47 -0.95
C ARG A 338 0.45 -13.97 -0.76
N GLY A 339 0.30 -14.45 0.49
CA GLY A 339 0.21 -15.88 0.81
C GLY A 339 -1.16 -16.46 0.51
N ASP A 340 -2.20 -16.03 1.23
CA ASP A 340 -3.53 -16.65 1.13
C ASP A 340 -4.22 -16.32 -0.20
N LEU A 341 -4.13 -15.04 -0.66
CA LEU A 341 -4.77 -14.60 -1.90
C LEU A 341 -3.88 -14.77 -3.14
N GLY A 342 -2.61 -15.11 -2.96
CA GLY A 342 -1.66 -15.37 -4.06
C GLY A 342 -1.30 -14.14 -4.89
N PHE A 343 -1.40 -12.93 -4.33
CA PHE A 343 -1.07 -11.71 -5.05
C PHE A 343 0.44 -11.57 -5.30
N THR A 344 0.83 -11.48 -6.56
CA THR A 344 2.23 -11.36 -7.00
C THR A 344 2.59 -9.99 -7.58
N GLY A 345 1.62 -9.09 -7.67
CA GLY A 345 1.80 -7.74 -8.19
C GLY A 345 2.41 -6.77 -7.18
N VAL A 346 2.37 -5.49 -7.50
CA VAL A 346 2.90 -4.40 -6.68
C VAL A 346 1.95 -4.07 -5.54
N VAL A 347 2.48 -3.97 -4.33
CA VAL A 347 1.76 -3.51 -3.13
C VAL A 347 2.25 -2.11 -2.79
N ILE A 348 1.34 -1.13 -2.82
CA ILE A 348 1.61 0.25 -2.41
C ILE A 348 0.92 0.53 -1.07
N THR A 349 1.55 1.34 -0.21
CA THR A 349 0.88 1.85 0.99
C THR A 349 -0.17 2.90 0.64
N ASP A 350 -1.15 3.10 1.52
CA ASP A 350 -1.85 4.39 1.60
C ASP A 350 -0.86 5.49 1.98
N ASP A 351 -1.26 6.78 1.93
CA ASP A 351 -0.33 7.85 2.31
C ASP A 351 0.16 7.68 3.75
N VAL A 352 1.46 7.57 3.91
CA VAL A 352 2.09 7.46 5.23
C VAL A 352 2.81 8.74 5.65
N SER A 353 2.72 9.81 4.85
CA SER A 353 3.41 11.07 5.15
C SER A 353 2.61 11.93 6.11
N ALA A 354 1.32 12.12 5.90
CA ALA A 354 0.49 13.03 6.69
C ALA A 354 -0.71 12.35 7.41
N ALA A 355 -0.93 11.05 7.22
CA ALA A 355 -2.02 10.35 7.88
C ALA A 355 -1.83 10.30 9.41
N VAL A 356 -2.81 10.81 10.16
CA VAL A 356 -2.78 10.86 11.64
C VAL A 356 -2.70 9.45 12.26
N GLN A 357 -3.27 8.46 11.60
CA GLN A 357 -3.24 7.06 12.02
C GLN A 357 -1.82 6.52 12.23
N VAL A 358 -0.83 7.05 11.50
CA VAL A 358 0.57 6.59 11.56
C VAL A 358 1.53 7.60 12.20
N ASP A 359 1.02 8.67 12.79
CA ASP A 359 1.83 9.74 13.42
C ASP A 359 2.68 9.27 14.61
N ALA A 360 2.35 8.12 15.20
CA ALA A 360 3.13 7.52 16.28
C ALA A 360 4.53 7.05 15.82
N TRP A 361 4.73 6.82 14.52
CA TRP A 361 6.01 6.40 13.93
C TRP A 361 6.70 7.59 13.27
N ALA A 362 8.02 7.68 13.44
CA ALA A 362 8.82 8.67 12.71
C ALA A 362 8.81 8.37 11.19
N PRO A 363 8.98 9.37 10.30
CA PRO A 363 8.94 9.16 8.84
C PRO A 363 9.86 8.02 8.36
N ALA A 364 11.10 7.99 8.85
CA ALA A 364 12.06 6.91 8.60
C ALA A 364 11.52 5.53 8.97
N GLU A 365 10.85 5.44 10.11
CA GLU A 365 10.27 4.20 10.64
C GLU A 365 9.08 3.72 9.79
N ARG A 366 8.22 4.64 9.34
CA ARG A 366 7.08 4.33 8.48
C ARG A 366 7.52 3.60 7.21
N ALA A 367 8.56 4.11 6.54
CA ALA A 367 9.08 3.49 5.32
C ALA A 367 9.65 2.09 5.57
N VAL A 368 10.46 1.94 6.61
CA VAL A 368 11.08 0.66 6.97
C VAL A 368 10.03 -0.38 7.37
N GLN A 369 9.03 0.01 8.17
CA GLN A 369 7.95 -0.89 8.60
C GLN A 369 7.10 -1.35 7.40
N ALA A 370 6.74 -0.45 6.51
CA ALA A 370 5.96 -0.79 5.31
C ALA A 370 6.69 -1.80 4.41
N VAL A 371 7.98 -1.56 4.12
CA VAL A 371 8.78 -2.48 3.30
C VAL A 371 8.98 -3.82 4.01
N LYS A 372 9.22 -3.83 5.33
CA LYS A 372 9.29 -5.07 6.13
C LYS A 372 7.98 -5.84 6.16
N ALA A 373 6.85 -5.15 6.15
CA ALA A 373 5.53 -5.79 6.03
C ALA A 373 5.31 -6.47 4.68
N GLY A 374 6.04 -6.07 3.63
CA GLY A 374 5.96 -6.63 2.28
C GLY A 374 5.41 -5.67 1.23
N CYS A 375 5.29 -4.36 1.53
CA CYS A 375 4.97 -3.34 0.54
C CYS A 375 6.16 -3.11 -0.41
N ASP A 376 5.87 -2.85 -1.68
CA ASP A 376 6.87 -2.56 -2.71
C ASP A 376 7.07 -1.06 -2.90
N ILE A 377 6.02 -0.25 -2.68
CA ILE A 377 6.06 1.21 -2.82
C ILE A 377 5.49 1.85 -1.56
N VAL A 378 6.21 2.82 -1.01
CA VAL A 378 5.80 3.66 0.12
C VAL A 378 5.36 5.01 -0.41
N LEU A 379 4.09 5.37 -0.20
CA LEU A 379 3.50 6.61 -0.69
C LEU A 379 3.66 7.73 0.36
N ALA A 380 4.36 8.81 -0.02
CA ALA A 380 4.50 10.05 0.72
C ALA A 380 3.92 11.21 -0.09
N SER A 381 2.56 11.21 -0.22
CA SER A 381 1.87 12.10 -1.15
C SER A 381 1.60 13.49 -0.60
N ALA A 382 1.24 13.61 0.68
CA ALA A 382 0.85 14.87 1.28
C ALA A 382 2.06 15.69 1.80
N ASP A 383 3.15 15.04 2.18
CA ASP A 383 4.39 15.69 2.61
C ASP A 383 5.63 15.06 1.97
N ALA A 384 6.00 15.57 0.81
CA ALA A 384 7.18 15.11 0.07
C ALA A 384 8.52 15.39 0.79
N THR A 385 8.53 16.22 1.84
CA THR A 385 9.76 16.51 2.61
C THR A 385 10.26 15.30 3.38
N MET A 386 9.41 14.32 3.63
CA MET A 386 9.76 13.06 4.30
C MET A 386 10.57 12.09 3.43
N ALA A 387 10.62 12.31 2.12
CA ALA A 387 11.28 11.40 1.18
C ALA A 387 12.77 11.19 1.49
N ALA A 388 13.49 12.22 1.91
CA ALA A 388 14.90 12.15 2.27
C ALA A 388 15.12 11.19 3.45
N ASP A 389 14.42 11.42 4.56
CA ASP A 389 14.53 10.61 5.78
C ASP A 389 14.12 9.14 5.51
N MET A 390 13.09 8.93 4.69
CA MET A 390 12.64 7.61 4.27
C MET A 390 13.70 6.89 3.42
N ALA A 391 14.27 7.56 2.43
CA ALA A 391 15.32 6.99 1.57
C ALA A 391 16.57 6.61 2.38
N GLU A 392 17.06 7.51 3.23
CA GLU A 392 18.22 7.27 4.09
C GLU A 392 17.99 6.07 5.02
N ALA A 393 16.80 5.97 5.63
CA ALA A 393 16.47 4.84 6.51
C ALA A 393 16.41 3.51 5.75
N LEU A 394 15.83 3.48 4.56
CA LEU A 394 15.79 2.28 3.72
C LEU A 394 17.19 1.86 3.24
N ILE A 395 18.06 2.80 2.90
CA ILE A 395 19.47 2.53 2.56
C ILE A 395 20.18 1.92 3.77
N ALA A 396 20.04 2.52 4.96
CA ALA A 396 20.65 2.01 6.19
C ALA A 396 20.16 0.60 6.53
N GLU A 397 18.86 0.34 6.38
CA GLU A 397 18.27 -0.98 6.59
C GLU A 397 18.79 -2.00 5.56
N ALA A 398 18.92 -1.63 4.28
CA ALA A 398 19.45 -2.51 3.24
C ALA A 398 20.92 -2.88 3.45
N VAL A 399 21.73 -1.98 4.01
CA VAL A 399 23.12 -2.24 4.38
C VAL A 399 23.21 -3.21 5.56
N SER A 400 22.32 -3.03 6.55
CA SER A 400 22.34 -3.82 7.79
C SER A 400 21.61 -5.17 7.68
N TYR A 401 20.67 -5.31 6.76
CA TYR A 401 19.78 -6.47 6.66
C TYR A 401 19.83 -7.11 5.27
N THR A 402 20.16 -8.40 5.24
CA THR A 402 20.17 -9.22 4.01
C THR A 402 18.78 -9.37 3.37
N HIS A 403 17.69 -9.12 4.08
CA HIS A 403 16.32 -9.24 3.59
C HIS A 403 15.95 -8.19 2.54
N LEU A 404 16.34 -6.92 2.72
CA LEU A 404 16.10 -5.89 1.71
C LEU A 404 16.89 -6.19 0.43
N ARG A 405 18.10 -6.74 0.54
CA ARG A 405 18.88 -7.20 -0.62
C ARG A 405 18.23 -8.35 -1.37
N ALA A 406 17.49 -9.23 -0.69
CA ALA A 406 16.80 -10.36 -1.33
C ALA A 406 15.55 -9.91 -2.10
N HIS A 407 14.87 -8.85 -1.68
CA HIS A 407 13.74 -8.26 -2.42
C HIS A 407 14.15 -7.64 -3.77
N GLU A 408 15.41 -7.19 -3.88
CA GLU A 408 15.96 -6.63 -5.12
C GLU A 408 16.02 -7.64 -6.27
N THR A 409 16.09 -8.94 -5.98
CA THR A 409 16.33 -9.97 -7.01
C THR A 409 15.07 -10.65 -7.53
N GLY A 410 13.90 -10.43 -6.95
CA GLY A 410 12.73 -11.27 -7.19
C GLY A 410 11.49 -10.62 -7.78
N ARG A 411 11.44 -9.29 -7.89
CA ARG A 411 10.22 -8.61 -8.34
C ARG A 411 10.52 -7.64 -9.46
N ASN A 412 10.05 -7.99 -10.65
CA ASN A 412 10.01 -7.08 -11.78
C ASN A 412 9.07 -5.91 -11.44
N LEU A 413 9.62 -4.78 -11.06
CA LEU A 413 8.98 -3.50 -11.18
C LEU A 413 8.93 -3.18 -12.68
N VAL A 414 7.75 -3.31 -13.26
CA VAL A 414 7.21 -3.06 -14.60
C VAL A 414 6.67 -4.29 -15.27
#